data_c4b960cf9d8b4b27b8f0d02a8dad13c8
#
_entry.id   c4b960cf9d8b4b27b8f0d02a8dad13c8
#
_cell.length_a   1.000
_cell.length_b   1.000
_cell.length_c   1.000
_cell.angle_alpha   90.00
_cell.angle_beta   90.00
_cell.angle_gamma   90.00
#
_symmetry.space_group_name_H-M   'P 1'
#
loop_
_entity.id
_entity.type
_entity.pdbx_description
1 polymer ?
#
loop_
_entity_poly.entity_id
_entity_poly.type
_entity_poly.pdbx_seq_one_letter_code
_entity_poly.pdbx_strand_id
1 'polypeptide(L)'
;YQVTQDTTPICTEGFVRIKDAQGKDKRINLTRIHMEEDSGKSIHDIDPFNTLVDLNRAGIPLLEIVSEPEIKNGEEAYSYLSEIRKLVRYLEISDGNMEEGSLRADLNISVRKKGTTKFGTKVEVKNMNSFRNVQKAIDFEIIRQIDLIEGGTPIFQETRTFDAVKNCTIGLRTKEDAHDYRYFPEPDLVPVIVSASYVDEVR
;
A
#
# COMPACT_ATOMS: atom_id res chain seq x y z
N TYR A 1 -19.43 1.42 3.20
CA TYR A 1 -19.46 0.39 2.16
C TYR A 1 -18.54 0.83 1.03
N GLN A 2 -17.64 -0.03 0.59
CA GLN A 2 -16.63 0.26 -0.42
C GLN A 2 -16.63 -0.87 -1.44
N VAL A 3 -16.75 -0.54 -2.71
CA VAL A 3 -16.66 -1.52 -3.81
C VAL A 3 -15.18 -1.76 -4.14
N THR A 4 -14.79 -3.02 -4.23
CA THR A 4 -13.42 -3.42 -4.57
C THR A 4 -13.44 -4.72 -5.39
N GLN A 5 -12.50 -4.86 -6.32
CA GLN A 5 -12.27 -6.13 -7.01
C GLN A 5 -11.52 -7.10 -6.10
N ASP A 6 -11.91 -8.37 -6.06
CA ASP A 6 -11.27 -9.41 -5.27
C ASP A 6 -10.50 -10.39 -6.18
N THR A 7 -11.22 -11.31 -6.82
CA THR A 7 -10.62 -12.42 -7.58
C THR A 7 -10.28 -12.10 -9.02
N THR A 8 -10.86 -11.03 -9.56
CA THR A 8 -10.71 -10.62 -10.96
C THR A 8 -10.17 -9.20 -11.08
N PRO A 9 -8.89 -8.96 -10.75
CA PRO A 9 -8.28 -7.65 -10.90
C PRO A 9 -8.22 -7.23 -12.37
N ILE A 10 -8.17 -5.92 -12.63
CA ILE A 10 -8.10 -5.38 -14.00
C ILE A 10 -6.75 -5.73 -14.68
N CYS A 11 -5.67 -5.84 -13.89
CA CYS A 11 -4.35 -6.20 -14.40
C CYS A 11 -3.66 -7.22 -13.50
N THR A 12 -2.91 -8.11 -14.12
CA THR A 12 -1.97 -9.05 -13.47
C THR A 12 -0.62 -9.01 -14.20
N GLU A 13 0.44 -9.52 -13.57
CA GLU A 13 1.75 -9.72 -14.20
C GLU A 13 2.47 -8.46 -14.73
N GLY A 14 2.40 -7.36 -14.04
CA GLY A 14 3.16 -6.16 -14.38
C GLY A 14 4.51 -6.08 -13.68
N PHE A 15 5.27 -5.03 -13.96
CA PHE A 15 6.47 -4.69 -13.21
C PHE A 15 6.81 -3.20 -13.30
N VAL A 16 7.57 -2.72 -12.32
CA VAL A 16 8.17 -1.38 -12.31
C VAL A 16 9.69 -1.53 -12.29
N ARG A 17 10.40 -0.76 -13.11
CA ARG A 17 11.86 -0.70 -13.07
C ARG A 17 12.29 0.43 -12.14
N ILE A 18 13.21 0.10 -11.23
CA ILE A 18 13.81 1.06 -10.31
C ILE A 18 15.33 1.00 -10.39
N LYS A 19 16.00 1.96 -9.77
CA LYS A 19 17.44 1.85 -9.46
C LYS A 19 17.59 1.38 -8.01
N ASP A 20 18.45 0.39 -7.80
CA ASP A 20 18.85 0.00 -6.46
C ASP A 20 19.88 0.99 -5.86
N ALA A 21 20.29 0.75 -4.61
CA ALA A 21 21.27 1.60 -3.91
C ALA A 21 22.65 1.71 -4.62
N GLN A 22 22.96 0.79 -5.54
CA GLN A 22 24.17 0.80 -6.36
C GLN A 22 23.94 1.43 -7.75
N GLY A 23 22.75 1.95 -8.01
CA GLY A 23 22.36 2.53 -9.30
C GLY A 23 22.07 1.50 -10.39
N LYS A 24 22.03 0.22 -10.06
CA LYS A 24 21.73 -0.88 -11.01
C LYS A 24 20.22 -0.99 -11.22
N ASP A 25 19.85 -1.35 -12.45
CA ASP A 25 18.45 -1.63 -12.78
C ASP A 25 17.94 -2.84 -12.00
N LYS A 26 16.81 -2.65 -11.33
CA LYS A 26 16.07 -3.67 -10.61
C LYS A 26 14.60 -3.65 -11.05
N ARG A 27 14.07 -4.81 -11.30
CA ARG A 27 12.65 -5.03 -11.59
C ARG A 27 11.92 -5.37 -10.29
N ILE A 28 10.80 -4.68 -10.04
CA ILE A 28 9.84 -5.00 -8.99
C ILE A 28 8.58 -5.49 -9.68
N ASN A 29 8.24 -6.74 -9.49
CA ASN A 29 7.04 -7.34 -10.06
C ASN A 29 5.79 -6.86 -9.33
N LEU A 30 4.67 -6.84 -10.05
CA LEU A 30 3.36 -6.53 -9.51
C LEU A 30 2.55 -7.82 -9.42
N THR A 31 1.89 -8.01 -8.30
CA THR A 31 0.93 -9.11 -8.12
C THR A 31 -0.33 -8.81 -8.94
N ARG A 32 -0.85 -7.58 -8.80
CA ARG A 32 -2.06 -7.12 -9.49
C ARG A 32 -2.21 -5.61 -9.41
N ILE A 33 -3.09 -5.10 -10.26
CA ILE A 33 -3.73 -3.79 -10.10
C ILE A 33 -5.23 -4.06 -10.10
N HIS A 34 -5.96 -3.57 -9.11
CA HIS A 34 -7.41 -3.71 -9.06
C HIS A 34 -8.09 -2.37 -8.81
N MET A 35 -9.36 -2.32 -9.21
CA MET A 35 -10.20 -1.14 -9.07
C MET A 35 -10.96 -1.18 -7.75
N GLU A 36 -11.03 -0.02 -7.12
CA GLU A 36 -11.80 0.25 -5.92
C GLU A 36 -12.52 1.59 -6.05
N GLU A 37 -13.35 1.92 -5.09
CA GLU A 37 -13.80 3.28 -4.85
C GLU A 37 -13.25 3.78 -3.51
N ASP A 38 -13.00 5.09 -3.41
CA ASP A 38 -12.61 5.70 -2.16
C ASP A 38 -13.81 5.82 -1.22
N SER A 39 -13.57 5.71 0.07
CA SER A 39 -14.60 5.80 1.11
C SER A 39 -14.70 7.20 1.70
N GLY A 40 -15.82 7.50 2.35
CA GLY A 40 -15.93 8.67 3.21
C GLY A 40 -14.98 8.58 4.41
N LYS A 41 -14.60 9.72 4.97
CA LYS A 41 -13.73 9.84 6.13
C LYS A 41 -14.53 10.19 7.37
N SER A 42 -14.36 9.41 8.44
CA SER A 42 -14.88 9.74 9.77
C SER A 42 -13.85 10.59 10.54
N ILE A 43 -14.31 11.66 11.16
CA ILE A 43 -13.51 12.61 11.92
C ILE A 43 -14.04 12.63 13.35
N HIS A 44 -13.20 12.29 14.33
CA HIS A 44 -13.59 12.08 15.73
C HIS A 44 -12.95 13.09 16.70
N ASP A 45 -12.04 13.92 16.23
CA ASP A 45 -11.18 14.81 17.03
C ASP A 45 -11.63 16.27 17.05
N ILE A 46 -12.65 16.62 16.27
CA ILE A 46 -13.17 17.99 16.18
C ILE A 46 -14.32 18.23 17.15
N ASP A 47 -15.21 17.27 17.30
CA ASP A 47 -16.39 17.37 18.16
C ASP A 47 -16.40 16.19 19.15
N PRO A 48 -16.46 16.46 20.48
CA PRO A 48 -16.43 15.40 21.48
C PRO A 48 -17.73 14.57 21.57
N PHE A 49 -18.82 15.06 20.99
CA PHE A 49 -20.15 14.41 21.08
C PHE A 49 -20.60 13.80 19.75
N ASN A 50 -20.00 14.25 18.62
CA ASN A 50 -20.44 13.85 17.28
C ASN A 50 -19.26 13.38 16.45
N THR A 51 -19.49 12.30 15.68
CA THR A 51 -18.61 11.93 14.59
C THR A 51 -18.99 12.71 13.35
N LEU A 52 -18.06 13.52 12.83
CA LEU A 52 -18.26 14.21 11.56
C LEU A 52 -17.89 13.25 10.42
N VAL A 53 -18.61 13.36 9.31
CA VAL A 53 -18.37 12.54 8.12
C VAL A 53 -18.04 13.46 6.95
N ASP A 54 -16.85 13.26 6.37
CA ASP A 54 -16.43 13.92 5.15
C ASP A 54 -16.61 12.96 3.97
N LEU A 55 -17.49 13.32 3.04
CA LEU A 55 -17.82 12.55 1.85
C LEU A 55 -17.15 13.08 0.57
N ASN A 56 -16.24 14.05 0.65
CA ASN A 56 -15.63 14.67 -0.54
C ASN A 56 -14.92 13.67 -1.46
N ARG A 57 -14.44 12.57 -0.92
CA ARG A 57 -13.77 11.51 -1.69
C ARG A 57 -14.59 10.24 -1.86
N ALA A 58 -15.77 10.15 -1.27
CA ALA A 58 -16.60 8.96 -1.37
C ALA A 58 -17.01 8.69 -2.83
N GLY A 59 -16.80 7.46 -3.30
CA GLY A 59 -17.12 7.04 -4.65
C GLY A 59 -16.12 7.49 -5.73
N ILE A 60 -15.02 8.17 -5.37
CA ILE A 60 -13.96 8.48 -6.34
C ILE A 60 -13.26 7.19 -6.75
N PRO A 61 -13.08 6.93 -8.06
CA PRO A 61 -12.35 5.76 -8.53
C PRO A 61 -10.93 5.71 -7.95
N LEU A 62 -10.53 4.54 -7.47
CA LEU A 62 -9.24 4.27 -6.87
C LEU A 62 -8.62 3.03 -7.54
N LEU A 63 -7.30 3.06 -7.75
CA LEU A 63 -6.52 1.90 -8.17
C LEU A 63 -5.60 1.48 -7.03
N GLU A 64 -5.66 0.21 -6.65
CA GLU A 64 -4.67 -0.39 -5.75
C GLU A 64 -3.64 -1.17 -6.56
N ILE A 65 -2.37 -0.77 -6.43
CA ILE A 65 -1.22 -1.40 -7.08
C ILE A 65 -0.48 -2.23 -6.03
N VAL A 66 -0.53 -3.55 -6.17
CA VAL A 66 0.10 -4.48 -5.23
C VAL A 66 1.40 -5.01 -5.82
N SER A 67 2.53 -4.71 -5.15
CA SER A 67 3.84 -5.23 -5.55
C SER A 67 4.12 -6.60 -4.95
N GLU A 68 4.96 -7.40 -5.64
CA GLU A 68 5.61 -8.55 -5.03
C GLU A 68 6.59 -8.09 -3.92
N PRO A 69 6.89 -8.95 -2.91
CA PRO A 69 7.74 -8.60 -1.78
C PRO A 69 9.23 -8.58 -2.15
N GLU A 70 9.60 -7.80 -3.16
CA GLU A 70 10.95 -7.71 -3.73
C GLU A 70 11.71 -6.45 -3.31
N ILE A 71 11.02 -5.46 -2.72
CA ILE A 71 11.62 -4.24 -2.14
C ILE A 71 12.31 -4.63 -0.85
N LYS A 72 13.60 -4.23 -0.69
CA LYS A 72 14.45 -4.71 0.41
C LYS A 72 14.79 -3.64 1.45
N ASN A 73 14.62 -2.38 1.14
CA ASN A 73 14.97 -1.25 2.02
C ASN A 73 14.17 0.00 1.66
N GLY A 74 14.30 1.04 2.47
CA GLY A 74 13.58 2.28 2.29
C GLY A 74 13.96 3.06 1.03
N GLU A 75 15.23 2.95 0.58
CA GLU A 75 15.70 3.62 -0.63
C GLU A 75 15.06 3.03 -1.91
N GLU A 76 14.96 1.70 -1.99
CA GLU A 76 14.26 1.02 -3.07
C GLU A 76 12.76 1.36 -3.07
N ALA A 77 12.13 1.48 -1.89
CA ALA A 77 10.73 1.88 -1.79
C ALA A 77 10.52 3.33 -2.25
N TYR A 78 11.41 4.24 -1.89
CA TYR A 78 11.40 5.61 -2.39
C TYR A 78 11.51 5.65 -3.92
N SER A 79 12.46 4.89 -4.48
CA SER A 79 12.66 4.78 -5.93
C SER A 79 11.41 4.21 -6.61
N TYR A 80 10.81 3.16 -6.06
CA TYR A 80 9.58 2.55 -6.57
C TYR A 80 8.40 3.54 -6.60
N LEU A 81 8.12 4.23 -5.50
CA LEU A 81 7.05 5.22 -5.43
C LEU A 81 7.29 6.40 -6.38
N SER A 82 8.56 6.78 -6.56
CA SER A 82 8.93 7.83 -7.51
C SER A 82 8.62 7.44 -8.95
N GLU A 83 8.88 6.18 -9.33
CA GLU A 83 8.53 5.68 -10.67
C GLU A 83 7.01 5.52 -10.85
N ILE A 84 6.28 5.02 -9.85
CA ILE A 84 4.81 4.98 -9.88
C ILE A 84 4.25 6.40 -10.07
N ARG A 85 4.74 7.38 -9.31
CA ARG A 85 4.29 8.77 -9.46
C ARG A 85 4.52 9.32 -10.86
N LYS A 86 5.68 9.03 -11.46
CA LYS A 86 5.98 9.43 -12.84
C LYS A 86 4.98 8.83 -13.82
N LEU A 87 4.70 7.52 -13.68
CA LEU A 87 3.77 6.78 -14.53
C LEU A 87 2.35 7.35 -14.44
N VAL A 88 1.80 7.50 -13.23
CA VAL A 88 0.41 7.98 -13.07
C VAL A 88 0.24 9.42 -13.54
N ARG A 89 1.28 10.26 -13.42
CA ARG A 89 1.28 11.62 -13.96
C ARG A 89 1.41 11.66 -15.48
N TYR A 90 2.30 10.83 -16.05
CA TYR A 90 2.46 10.73 -17.50
C TYR A 90 1.20 10.25 -18.21
N LEU A 91 0.49 9.30 -17.58
CA LEU A 91 -0.77 8.75 -18.05
C LEU A 91 -1.99 9.62 -17.69
N GLU A 92 -1.78 10.75 -17.01
CA GLU A 92 -2.84 11.66 -16.56
C GLU A 92 -3.90 11.01 -15.66
N ILE A 93 -3.54 9.90 -14.96
CA ILE A 93 -4.43 9.17 -14.06
C ILE A 93 -4.54 9.91 -12.72
N SER A 94 -3.43 10.47 -12.21
CA SER A 94 -3.36 11.15 -10.91
C SER A 94 -2.20 12.14 -10.88
N ASP A 95 -2.27 13.15 -10.03
CA ASP A 95 -1.14 14.06 -9.73
C ASP A 95 -0.07 13.39 -8.86
N GLY A 96 -0.41 12.27 -8.21
CA GLY A 96 0.47 11.49 -7.36
C GLY A 96 0.92 12.24 -6.10
N ASN A 97 0.08 13.13 -5.56
CA ASN A 97 0.39 13.91 -4.37
C ASN A 97 0.01 13.14 -3.11
N MET A 98 1.01 12.74 -2.31
CA MET A 98 0.77 12.04 -1.04
C MET A 98 0.24 12.95 0.08
N GLU A 99 0.61 14.23 0.07
CA GLU A 99 0.17 15.17 1.11
C GLU A 99 -1.33 15.47 1.00
N GLU A 100 -1.85 15.48 -0.23
CA GLU A 100 -3.28 15.65 -0.52
C GLU A 100 -4.05 14.33 -0.59
N GLY A 101 -3.34 13.20 -0.46
CA GLY A 101 -3.95 11.87 -0.45
C GLY A 101 -4.32 11.33 -1.84
N SER A 102 -3.88 11.97 -2.94
CA SER A 102 -4.06 11.44 -4.30
C SER A 102 -3.21 10.20 -4.57
N LEU A 103 -2.14 10.00 -3.80
CA LEU A 103 -1.36 8.77 -3.75
C LEU A 103 -1.18 8.38 -2.29
N ARG A 104 -1.44 7.12 -1.97
CA ARG A 104 -1.26 6.56 -0.63
C ARG A 104 -0.38 5.33 -0.73
N ALA A 105 0.32 4.99 0.33
CA ALA A 105 1.14 3.79 0.40
C ALA A 105 0.95 3.10 1.75
N ASP A 106 0.58 1.83 1.72
CA ASP A 106 0.59 0.95 2.88
C ASP A 106 1.79 0.01 2.77
N LEU A 107 2.53 -0.13 3.85
CA LEU A 107 3.73 -0.96 3.88
C LEU A 107 3.44 -2.27 4.59
N ASN A 108 3.82 -3.38 3.98
CA ASN A 108 3.84 -4.69 4.63
C ASN A 108 5.29 -5.12 4.78
N ILE A 109 5.82 -5.07 6.00
CA ILE A 109 7.23 -5.27 6.29
C ILE A 109 7.43 -6.53 7.13
N SER A 110 8.34 -7.40 6.70
CA SER A 110 8.80 -8.54 7.50
C SER A 110 10.30 -8.74 7.31
N VAL A 111 10.98 -9.22 8.34
CA VAL A 111 12.39 -9.59 8.28
C VAL A 111 12.56 -11.10 8.40
N ARG A 112 13.64 -11.63 7.82
CA ARG A 112 14.00 -13.05 7.90
C ARG A 112 15.51 -13.21 7.91
N LYS A 113 16.00 -14.32 8.43
CA LYS A 113 17.43 -14.66 8.36
C LYS A 113 17.87 -14.81 6.91
N LYS A 114 19.05 -14.27 6.59
CA LYS A 114 19.66 -14.41 5.25
C LYS A 114 19.79 -15.89 4.89
N GLY A 115 19.39 -16.22 3.66
CA GLY A 115 19.42 -17.60 3.16
C GLY A 115 18.15 -18.41 3.42
N THR A 116 17.19 -17.89 4.20
CA THR A 116 15.88 -18.55 4.36
C THR A 116 14.90 -18.11 3.24
N THR A 117 14.00 -19.00 2.83
CA THR A 117 12.97 -18.71 1.83
C THR A 117 11.65 -18.28 2.44
N LYS A 118 11.34 -18.76 3.66
CA LYS A 118 10.09 -18.42 4.36
C LYS A 118 10.15 -16.97 4.87
N PHE A 119 9.13 -16.19 4.55
CA PHE A 119 8.96 -14.83 5.09
C PHE A 119 8.70 -14.87 6.61
N GLY A 120 9.11 -13.80 7.29
CA GLY A 120 8.74 -13.55 8.68
C GLY A 120 7.30 -13.07 8.82
N THR A 121 6.88 -12.85 10.05
CA THR A 121 5.58 -12.23 10.33
C THR A 121 5.57 -10.79 9.84
N LYS A 122 4.57 -10.45 9.04
CA LYS A 122 4.45 -9.10 8.47
C LYS A 122 3.79 -8.14 9.45
N VAL A 123 4.30 -6.92 9.46
CA VAL A 123 3.71 -5.77 10.13
C VAL A 123 3.27 -4.78 9.06
N GLU A 124 2.05 -4.29 9.18
CA GLU A 124 1.51 -3.27 8.30
C GLU A 124 1.81 -1.89 8.89
N VAL A 125 2.36 -0.96 8.08
CA VAL A 125 2.55 0.43 8.50
C VAL A 125 1.75 1.35 7.59
N LYS A 126 0.97 2.24 8.19
CA LYS A 126 0.06 3.17 7.51
C LYS A 126 0.38 4.63 7.83
N ASN A 127 -0.35 5.53 7.17
CA ASN A 127 -0.34 6.97 7.44
C ASN A 127 0.99 7.69 7.12
N MET A 128 1.72 7.24 6.11
CA MET A 128 2.82 8.02 5.54
C MET A 128 2.28 9.07 4.57
N ASN A 129 2.72 10.30 4.72
CA ASN A 129 2.30 11.44 3.90
C ASN A 129 3.40 11.94 2.93
N SER A 130 4.52 11.25 2.85
CA SER A 130 5.60 11.56 1.90
C SER A 130 6.46 10.33 1.62
N PHE A 131 7.13 10.30 0.47
CA PHE A 131 8.06 9.22 0.10
C PHE A 131 9.23 9.11 1.08
N ARG A 132 9.67 10.25 1.64
CA ARG A 132 10.71 10.26 2.67
C ARG A 132 10.23 9.60 3.97
N ASN A 133 8.97 9.79 4.35
CA ASN A 133 8.40 9.14 5.53
C ASN A 133 8.20 7.64 5.29
N VAL A 134 7.87 7.22 4.06
CA VAL A 134 7.86 5.80 3.67
C VAL A 134 9.24 5.18 3.87
N GLN A 135 10.29 5.83 3.34
CA GLN A 135 11.68 5.36 3.52
C GLN A 135 12.04 5.21 4.99
N LYS A 136 11.83 6.25 5.79
CA LYS A 136 12.15 6.24 7.23
C LYS A 136 11.35 5.19 8.01
N ALA A 137 10.08 5.02 7.68
CA ALA A 137 9.23 4.01 8.32
C ALA A 137 9.75 2.59 8.06
N ILE A 138 10.18 2.30 6.83
CA ILE A 138 10.77 1.00 6.47
C ILE A 138 12.08 0.79 7.23
N ASP A 139 12.98 1.76 7.21
CA ASP A 139 14.29 1.65 7.84
C ASP A 139 14.15 1.46 9.36
N PHE A 140 13.26 2.20 10.00
CA PHE A 140 12.95 2.04 11.43
C PHE A 140 12.37 0.65 11.72
N GLU A 141 11.38 0.22 10.94
CA GLU A 141 10.66 -1.03 11.19
C GLU A 141 11.55 -2.26 10.97
N ILE A 142 12.47 -2.21 10.02
CA ILE A 142 13.49 -3.26 9.82
C ILE A 142 14.35 -3.41 11.08
N ILE A 143 14.87 -2.30 11.60
CA ILE A 143 15.71 -2.31 12.82
C ILE A 143 14.90 -2.84 14.00
N ARG A 144 13.70 -2.31 14.23
CA ARG A 144 12.83 -2.75 15.32
C ARG A 144 12.56 -4.26 15.28
N GLN A 145 12.25 -4.81 14.09
CA GLN A 145 11.98 -6.25 13.96
C GLN A 145 13.22 -7.10 14.17
N ILE A 146 14.39 -6.63 13.74
CA ILE A 146 15.67 -7.32 13.99
C ILE A 146 15.93 -7.36 15.48
N ASP A 147 15.86 -6.22 16.17
CA ASP A 147 16.12 -6.13 17.62
C ASP A 147 15.19 -7.04 18.43
N LEU A 148 13.90 -7.10 18.08
CA LEU A 148 12.95 -7.98 18.73
C LEU A 148 13.30 -9.47 18.53
N ILE A 149 13.62 -9.87 17.29
CA ILE A 149 13.96 -11.26 16.98
C ILE A 149 15.28 -11.67 17.68
N GLU A 150 16.29 -10.81 17.67
CA GLU A 150 17.57 -11.06 18.33
C GLU A 150 17.43 -11.09 19.85
N GLY A 151 16.51 -10.27 20.40
CA GLY A 151 16.11 -10.29 21.81
C GLY A 151 15.20 -11.46 22.21
N GLY A 152 14.83 -12.34 21.27
CA GLY A 152 13.97 -13.50 21.54
C GLY A 152 12.48 -13.17 21.67
N THR A 153 12.08 -11.95 21.32
CA THR A 153 10.69 -11.52 21.36
C THR A 153 10.00 -11.82 20.01
N PRO A 154 8.86 -12.52 19.99
CA PRO A 154 8.17 -12.82 18.75
C PRO A 154 7.53 -11.55 18.16
N ILE A 155 7.49 -11.50 16.82
CA ILE A 155 6.76 -10.47 16.10
C ILE A 155 5.34 -10.97 15.88
N PHE A 156 4.37 -10.13 16.25
CA PHE A 156 2.95 -10.37 15.98
C PHE A 156 2.49 -9.59 14.75
N GLN A 157 1.49 -10.12 14.07
CA GLN A 157 0.84 -9.39 12.98
C GLN A 157 0.04 -8.25 13.57
N GLU A 158 0.46 -7.03 13.28
CA GLU A 158 -0.15 -5.81 13.80
C GLU A 158 -0.19 -4.71 12.73
N THR A 159 -1.05 -3.72 12.94
CA THR A 159 -1.04 -2.47 12.18
C THR A 159 -0.40 -1.38 13.04
N ARG A 160 0.53 -0.64 12.44
CA ARG A 160 1.25 0.47 13.06
C ARG A 160 1.04 1.74 12.24
N THR A 161 1.25 2.90 12.86
CA THR A 161 1.32 4.20 12.19
C THR A 161 2.72 4.77 12.30
N PHE A 162 3.15 5.55 11.31
CA PHE A 162 4.41 6.26 11.37
C PHE A 162 4.24 7.65 12.02
N ASP A 163 4.98 7.91 13.10
CA ASP A 163 5.10 9.22 13.73
C ASP A 163 6.30 9.95 13.12
N ALA A 164 6.03 10.94 12.26
CA ALA A 164 7.07 11.68 11.55
C ALA A 164 7.90 12.60 12.46
N VAL A 165 7.35 13.00 13.62
CA VAL A 165 8.07 13.84 14.60
C VAL A 165 9.09 13.02 15.36
N LYS A 166 8.67 11.85 15.85
CA LYS A 166 9.53 10.92 16.59
C LYS A 166 10.37 10.02 15.70
N ASN A 167 10.09 10.01 14.38
CA ASN A 167 10.70 9.09 13.40
C ASN A 167 10.63 7.61 13.83
N CYS A 168 9.47 7.17 14.31
CA CYS A 168 9.24 5.80 14.78
C CYS A 168 7.86 5.30 14.36
N THR A 169 7.65 4.00 14.40
CA THR A 169 6.33 3.40 14.23
C THR A 169 5.68 3.18 15.61
N ILE A 170 4.37 3.41 15.70
CA ILE A 170 3.56 3.23 16.91
C ILE A 170 2.46 2.22 16.60
N GLY A 171 2.25 1.23 17.48
CA GLY A 171 1.18 0.25 17.33
C GLY A 171 -0.19 0.92 17.41
N LEU A 172 -1.09 0.56 16.47
CA LEU A 172 -2.49 1.01 16.47
C LEU A 172 -3.41 -0.07 17.03
N ARG A 173 -3.28 -1.27 16.50
CA ARG A 173 -4.09 -2.43 16.88
C ARG A 173 -3.38 -3.72 16.50
N THR A 174 -3.66 -4.81 17.21
CA THR A 174 -3.40 -6.15 16.73
C THR A 174 -4.50 -6.54 15.75
N LYS A 175 -4.15 -7.12 14.60
CA LYS A 175 -5.14 -7.76 13.72
C LYS A 175 -5.60 -9.05 14.39
N GLU A 176 -6.70 -8.97 15.11
CA GLU A 176 -7.58 -10.13 15.28
C GLU A 176 -8.08 -10.49 13.89
N ASP A 177 -8.14 -11.78 13.57
CA ASP A 177 -8.39 -12.34 12.23
C ASP A 177 -9.25 -11.46 11.33
N ALA A 178 -8.78 -11.25 10.09
CA ALA A 178 -9.46 -10.42 9.10
C ALA A 178 -10.81 -11.06 8.75
N HIS A 179 -11.80 -10.78 9.56
CA HIS A 179 -13.14 -11.28 9.38
C HIS A 179 -13.90 -10.45 8.38
N ASP A 180 -14.35 -11.14 7.35
CA ASP A 180 -15.46 -10.77 6.49
C ASP A 180 -15.34 -9.38 5.84
N TYR A 181 -14.46 -9.26 4.84
CA TYR A 181 -14.44 -8.09 3.93
C TYR A 181 -15.68 -8.05 3.02
N ARG A 182 -16.62 -9.02 3.15
CA ARG A 182 -17.82 -9.12 2.32
C ARG A 182 -17.54 -9.11 0.83
N TYR A 183 -16.51 -9.85 0.38
CA TYR A 183 -16.21 -10.04 -1.02
C TYR A 183 -17.31 -10.88 -1.68
N PHE A 184 -18.28 -10.18 -2.28
CA PHE A 184 -19.33 -10.77 -3.11
C PHE A 184 -19.58 -9.83 -4.30
N PRO A 185 -20.04 -10.34 -5.46
CA PRO A 185 -20.40 -9.49 -6.58
C PRO A 185 -21.45 -8.47 -6.18
N GLU A 186 -21.21 -7.19 -6.50
CA GLU A 186 -22.18 -6.14 -6.25
C GLU A 186 -23.38 -6.32 -7.19
N PRO A 187 -24.61 -6.51 -6.66
CA PRO A 187 -25.77 -6.84 -7.47
C PRO A 187 -26.20 -5.69 -8.41
N ASP A 188 -25.86 -4.45 -8.05
CA ASP A 188 -26.24 -3.25 -8.81
C ASP A 188 -25.22 -2.87 -9.90
N LEU A 189 -24.07 -3.57 -9.95
CA LEU A 189 -23.02 -3.32 -10.93
C LEU A 189 -22.94 -4.44 -11.98
N VAL A 190 -22.92 -4.04 -13.25
CA VAL A 190 -22.70 -4.99 -14.34
C VAL A 190 -21.22 -5.39 -14.45
N PRO A 191 -20.89 -6.63 -14.89
CA PRO A 191 -19.53 -7.02 -15.15
C PRO A 191 -18.83 -6.10 -16.16
N VAL A 192 -17.62 -5.65 -15.85
CA VAL A 192 -16.76 -4.94 -16.78
C VAL A 192 -16.02 -5.96 -17.66
N ILE A 193 -16.28 -5.95 -18.96
CA ILE A 193 -15.64 -6.86 -19.91
C ILE A 193 -14.65 -6.05 -20.75
N VAL A 194 -13.38 -6.33 -20.61
CA VAL A 194 -12.30 -5.71 -21.39
C VAL A 194 -11.86 -6.69 -22.47
N SER A 195 -12.18 -6.37 -23.75
CA SER A 195 -11.79 -7.21 -24.87
C SER A 195 -10.31 -7.05 -25.25
N ALA A 196 -9.69 -8.08 -25.82
CA ALA A 196 -8.33 -7.98 -26.33
C ALA A 196 -8.21 -6.88 -27.40
N SER A 197 -9.22 -6.71 -28.27
CA SER A 197 -9.24 -5.65 -29.27
C SER A 197 -9.23 -4.25 -28.65
N TYR A 198 -9.95 -4.03 -27.56
CA TYR A 198 -9.92 -2.75 -26.84
C TYR A 198 -8.53 -2.47 -26.23
N VAL A 199 -7.90 -3.49 -25.67
CA VAL A 199 -6.53 -3.35 -25.13
C VAL A 199 -5.54 -2.97 -26.24
N ASP A 200 -5.67 -3.58 -27.42
CA ASP A 200 -4.79 -3.27 -28.57
C ASP A 200 -5.03 -1.89 -29.17
N GLU A 201 -6.26 -1.38 -29.08
CA GLU A 201 -6.63 -0.01 -29.54
C GLU A 201 -6.02 1.07 -28.62
N VAL A 202 -5.90 0.79 -27.34
CA VAL A 202 -5.38 1.74 -26.32
C VAL A 202 -3.84 1.73 -26.24
N ARG A 203 -3.16 0.71 -26.78
CA ARG A 203 -1.70 0.62 -26.85
C ARG A 203 -1.10 1.53 -27.92
#